data_deb3e1a46ba1e516b2071660cb0f6392
#
_entry.id   deb3e1a46ba1e516b2071660cb0f6392
#
_cell.length_a   1.000
_cell.length_b   1.000
_cell.length_c   1.000
_cell.angle_alpha   90.00
_cell.angle_beta   90.00
_cell.angle_gamma   90.00
#
_symmetry.space_group_name_H-M   'P 1'
#
loop_
_entity.id
_entity.type
_entity.pdbx_description
1 polymer ?
#
loop_
_entity_poly.entity_id
_entity_poly.type
_entity_poly.pdbx_seq_one_letter_code
_entity_poly.pdbx_strand_id
1 'polypeptide(L)'
;MMRLRRKVLGLYLALMLSLAIIPFTVFAQDASFTLTVDNERPAVGQTIQVTVTGDHLTDVYGYEIKLTFDPSRLRYVKAESSLQGFSVPMAPEGGELVFAHTKIGKVAGENGRVVLATLTFEAIGTSNDPTAIELKQAKLVKSDLTATNPVANVKLSVLPADITPPPTVSFTDLDNHWAKQEIERAAGLGFVNGYPDGTFRPQNNVTRAEFIVMIARAMELTSKGGEAFDFADLDAIPDWARPSVTEAQLAGVITGYEDGTFRPNQLINRTEMAAMVMRALNMVPDQGLKPTFADTDSIAAWAHPFVAAAADAGLINGRGNNLFVPAANATRAEAVVLILRMMDFESNQ
;
A
#
# COMPACT_ATOMS: atom_id res chain seq x y z
N MET A 1 -9.98 -70.39 54.08
CA MET A 1 -10.30 -69.07 53.43
C MET A 1 -9.08 -68.38 52.76
N MET A 2 -7.85 -68.82 52.95
CA MET A 2 -6.65 -68.15 52.47
C MET A 2 -6.27 -68.49 51.00
N ARG A 3 -6.69 -69.63 50.48
CA ARG A 3 -6.33 -70.10 49.12
C ARG A 3 -7.19 -69.50 48.02
N LEU A 4 -8.39 -68.98 48.35
CA LEU A 4 -9.32 -68.34 47.34
C LEU A 4 -8.94 -66.91 47.04
N ARG A 5 -8.34 -66.17 48.00
CA ARG A 5 -7.92 -64.76 47.81
C ARG A 5 -6.72 -64.61 46.89
N ARG A 6 -5.82 -65.63 46.84
CA ARG A 6 -4.61 -65.59 45.96
C ARG A 6 -4.94 -65.80 44.46
N LYS A 7 -6.02 -66.53 44.13
CA LYS A 7 -6.43 -66.78 42.76
C LYS A 7 -7.18 -65.59 42.16
N VAL A 8 -7.94 -64.84 42.97
CA VAL A 8 -8.67 -63.63 42.50
C VAL A 8 -7.69 -62.49 42.31
N LEU A 9 -6.66 -62.35 43.14
CA LEU A 9 -5.65 -61.30 42.99
C LEU A 9 -4.77 -61.51 41.73
N GLY A 10 -4.47 -62.76 41.38
CA GLY A 10 -3.74 -63.09 40.13
C GLY A 10 -4.53 -62.85 38.88
N LEU A 11 -5.87 -62.99 38.95
CA LEU A 11 -6.76 -62.71 37.79
C LEU A 11 -6.95 -61.21 37.55
N TYR A 12 -6.96 -60.37 38.60
CA TYR A 12 -7.00 -58.91 38.47
C TYR A 12 -5.67 -58.33 37.95
N LEU A 13 -4.53 -58.91 38.32
CA LEU A 13 -3.22 -58.47 37.83
C LEU A 13 -2.98 -58.85 36.38
N ALA A 14 -3.52 -59.99 35.89
CA ALA A 14 -3.47 -60.39 34.50
C ALA A 14 -4.45 -59.59 33.61
N LEU A 15 -5.55 -59.10 34.18
CA LEU A 15 -6.53 -58.29 33.44
C LEU A 15 -6.07 -56.82 33.27
N MET A 16 -5.19 -56.32 34.18
CA MET A 16 -4.63 -54.97 34.07
C MET A 16 -3.43 -54.89 33.13
N LEU A 17 -2.81 -56.00 32.75
CA LEU A 17 -1.64 -56.01 31.85
C LEU A 17 -2.01 -56.19 30.37
N SER A 18 -3.29 -56.39 30.07
CA SER A 18 -3.78 -56.44 28.71
C SER A 18 -4.47 -55.13 28.25
N LEU A 19 -4.11 -53.99 28.88
CA LEU A 19 -4.47 -52.69 28.35
C LEU A 19 -3.63 -52.50 27.07
N ALA A 20 -4.23 -52.91 25.96
CA ALA A 20 -3.66 -52.85 24.64
C ALA A 20 -3.04 -51.48 24.44
N ILE A 21 -1.77 -51.46 24.08
CA ILE A 21 -1.15 -50.36 23.37
C ILE A 21 -1.92 -50.25 22.05
N ILE A 22 -3.01 -49.53 22.06
CA ILE A 22 -3.64 -49.09 20.82
C ILE A 22 -2.60 -48.17 20.20
N PRO A 23 -1.99 -48.53 19.06
CA PRO A 23 -1.13 -47.59 18.41
C PRO A 23 -2.00 -46.38 18.06
N PHE A 24 -1.75 -45.24 18.69
CA PHE A 24 -2.27 -43.97 18.21
C PHE A 24 -1.66 -43.79 16.82
N THR A 25 -2.40 -44.22 15.80
CA THR A 25 -2.08 -43.83 14.44
C THR A 25 -2.36 -42.33 14.39
N VAL A 26 -1.32 -41.54 14.54
CA VAL A 26 -1.33 -40.13 14.20
C VAL A 26 -1.55 -40.11 12.68
N PHE A 27 -2.78 -39.93 12.28
CA PHE A 27 -3.06 -39.63 10.88
C PHE A 27 -2.37 -38.29 10.61
N ALA A 28 -1.42 -38.26 9.69
CA ALA A 28 -0.88 -37.03 9.18
C ALA A 28 -2.07 -36.22 8.63
N GLN A 29 -2.32 -35.07 9.22
CA GLN A 29 -3.39 -34.22 8.76
C GLN A 29 -2.93 -33.60 7.41
N ASP A 30 -3.79 -33.66 6.42
CA ASP A 30 -3.49 -33.12 5.10
C ASP A 30 -3.31 -31.60 5.16
N ALA A 31 -2.45 -31.07 4.28
CA ALA A 31 -2.26 -29.64 4.13
C ALA A 31 -3.59 -28.95 3.81
N SER A 32 -3.89 -27.91 4.54
CA SER A 32 -5.10 -27.09 4.35
C SER A 32 -4.73 -25.61 4.24
N PHE A 33 -5.64 -24.80 3.66
CA PHE A 33 -5.39 -23.38 3.43
C PHE A 33 -6.53 -22.55 3.99
N THR A 34 -6.17 -21.32 4.38
CA THR A 34 -7.12 -20.29 4.81
C THR A 34 -6.81 -18.97 4.13
N LEU A 35 -7.85 -18.21 3.83
CA LEU A 35 -7.77 -16.82 3.41
C LEU A 35 -8.36 -15.95 4.50
N THR A 36 -7.66 -14.91 4.88
CA THR A 36 -8.14 -13.88 5.82
C THR A 36 -7.94 -12.51 5.21
N VAL A 37 -8.76 -11.55 5.60
CA VAL A 37 -8.66 -10.15 5.20
C VAL A 37 -8.68 -9.27 6.43
N ASP A 38 -7.92 -8.19 6.39
CA ASP A 38 -7.84 -7.20 7.47
C ASP A 38 -9.11 -6.32 7.57
N ASN A 39 -9.78 -6.09 6.44
CA ASN A 39 -11.05 -5.36 6.38
C ASN A 39 -12.01 -6.06 5.40
N GLU A 40 -13.08 -6.63 5.93
CA GLU A 40 -14.11 -7.33 5.13
C GLU A 40 -15.03 -6.37 4.36
N ARG A 41 -15.05 -5.07 4.70
CA ARG A 41 -15.94 -4.05 4.13
C ARG A 41 -15.15 -2.79 3.75
N PRO A 42 -14.23 -2.88 2.78
CA PRO A 42 -13.44 -1.72 2.38
C PRO A 42 -14.32 -0.69 1.67
N ALA A 43 -14.11 0.58 1.97
CA ALA A 43 -14.66 1.66 1.13
C ALA A 43 -13.97 1.67 -0.23
N VAL A 44 -14.63 2.23 -1.24
CA VAL A 44 -14.04 2.44 -2.56
C VAL A 44 -12.78 3.32 -2.42
N GLY A 45 -11.68 2.88 -3.02
CA GLY A 45 -10.36 3.50 -2.91
C GLY A 45 -9.53 3.01 -1.71
N GLN A 46 -10.10 2.24 -0.80
CA GLN A 46 -9.33 1.63 0.29
C GLN A 46 -8.64 0.35 -0.16
N THR A 47 -7.43 0.14 0.36
CA THR A 47 -6.70 -1.12 0.19
C THR A 47 -7.08 -2.11 1.28
N ILE A 48 -7.09 -3.40 0.90
CA ILE A 48 -7.24 -4.53 1.81
C ILE A 48 -6.04 -5.46 1.66
N GLN A 49 -5.67 -6.11 2.76
CA GLN A 49 -4.64 -7.13 2.77
C GLN A 49 -5.27 -8.52 2.93
N VAL A 50 -5.08 -9.36 1.94
CA VAL A 50 -5.53 -10.74 1.94
C VAL A 50 -4.36 -11.65 2.23
N THR A 51 -4.42 -12.35 3.37
CA THR A 51 -3.37 -13.27 3.80
C THR A 51 -3.73 -14.70 3.45
N VAL A 52 -2.82 -15.38 2.76
CA VAL A 52 -2.91 -16.82 2.45
C VAL A 52 -2.06 -17.58 3.47
N THR A 53 -2.71 -18.40 4.27
CA THR A 53 -2.03 -19.25 5.27
C THR A 53 -2.24 -20.72 4.93
N GLY A 54 -1.17 -21.51 4.99
CA GLY A 54 -1.23 -22.96 4.94
C GLY A 54 -1.02 -23.57 6.31
N ASP A 55 -1.80 -24.59 6.64
CA ASP A 55 -1.70 -25.39 7.87
C ASP A 55 -1.26 -26.82 7.56
N HIS A 56 -0.58 -27.49 8.52
CA HIS A 56 -0.04 -28.86 8.39
C HIS A 56 0.91 -29.02 7.21
N LEU A 57 1.61 -27.95 6.86
CA LEU A 57 2.58 -27.96 5.79
C LEU A 57 3.83 -28.75 6.21
N THR A 58 4.49 -29.39 5.23
CA THR A 58 5.70 -30.16 5.45
C THR A 58 6.75 -29.80 4.41
N ASP A 59 7.91 -29.32 4.91
CA ASP A 59 9.10 -29.01 4.12
C ASP A 59 8.82 -28.08 2.93
N VAL A 60 8.09 -26.98 3.15
CA VAL A 60 7.79 -26.01 2.09
C VAL A 60 9.02 -25.18 1.78
N TYR A 61 9.66 -25.46 0.67
CA TYR A 61 10.81 -24.74 0.15
C TYR A 61 10.38 -23.69 -0.91
N GLY A 62 9.35 -23.99 -1.67
CA GLY A 62 8.75 -23.07 -2.62
C GLY A 62 7.26 -23.36 -2.78
N TYR A 63 6.53 -22.40 -3.34
CA TYR A 63 5.13 -22.57 -3.63
C TYR A 63 4.68 -21.71 -4.81
N GLU A 64 3.59 -22.12 -5.43
CA GLU A 64 2.82 -21.35 -6.39
C GLU A 64 1.36 -21.37 -5.96
N ILE A 65 0.73 -20.22 -5.87
CA ILE A 65 -0.69 -20.08 -5.57
C ILE A 65 -1.40 -19.38 -6.73
N LYS A 66 -2.60 -19.89 -7.03
CA LYS A 66 -3.46 -19.33 -8.06
C LYS A 66 -4.77 -18.87 -7.42
N LEU A 67 -5.04 -17.57 -7.54
CA LEU A 67 -6.25 -16.95 -7.03
C LEU A 67 -7.09 -16.38 -8.17
N THR A 68 -8.39 -16.26 -7.90
CA THR A 68 -9.30 -15.52 -8.78
C THR A 68 -10.02 -14.46 -7.97
N PHE A 69 -10.30 -13.33 -8.61
CA PHE A 69 -11.03 -12.20 -8.05
C PHE A 69 -11.80 -11.48 -9.16
N ASP A 70 -12.72 -10.61 -8.80
CA ASP A 70 -13.47 -9.79 -9.76
C ASP A 70 -12.69 -8.48 -10.04
N PRO A 71 -12.11 -8.31 -11.24
CA PRO A 71 -11.32 -7.13 -11.57
C PRO A 71 -12.16 -5.86 -11.76
N SER A 72 -13.48 -5.98 -11.83
CA SER A 72 -14.38 -4.82 -11.82
C SER A 72 -14.64 -4.27 -10.41
N ARG A 73 -14.25 -5.03 -9.38
CA ARG A 73 -14.50 -4.75 -7.97
C ARG A 73 -13.24 -4.54 -7.17
N LEU A 74 -12.20 -5.26 -7.51
CA LEU A 74 -10.91 -5.25 -6.82
C LEU A 74 -9.79 -5.04 -7.84
N ARG A 75 -8.92 -4.10 -7.56
CA ARG A 75 -7.68 -3.89 -8.30
C ARG A 75 -6.54 -4.51 -7.51
N TYR A 76 -5.80 -5.41 -8.14
CA TYR A 76 -4.57 -5.94 -7.54
C TYR A 76 -3.50 -4.85 -7.47
N VAL A 77 -2.82 -4.75 -6.34
CA VAL A 77 -1.74 -3.79 -6.11
C VAL A 77 -0.39 -4.50 -6.05
N LYS A 78 -0.23 -5.45 -5.11
CA LYS A 78 1.00 -6.22 -4.93
C LYS A 78 0.77 -7.54 -4.21
N ALA A 79 1.78 -8.42 -4.28
CA ALA A 79 1.87 -9.61 -3.43
C ALA A 79 3.28 -9.75 -2.87
N GLU A 80 3.36 -10.15 -1.62
CA GLU A 80 4.60 -10.34 -0.88
C GLU A 80 4.57 -11.68 -0.15
N SER A 81 5.72 -12.38 -0.11
CA SER A 81 5.89 -13.57 0.75
C SER A 81 6.50 -13.18 2.08
N SER A 82 6.05 -13.80 3.16
CA SER A 82 6.71 -13.69 4.46
C SER A 82 7.98 -14.53 4.57
N LEU A 83 8.21 -15.43 3.62
CA LEU A 83 9.37 -16.30 3.60
C LEU A 83 10.57 -15.57 2.97
N GLN A 84 11.77 -15.85 3.49
CA GLN A 84 12.98 -15.36 2.84
C GLN A 84 13.20 -16.09 1.52
N GLY A 85 13.43 -15.34 0.43
CA GLY A 85 13.65 -15.94 -0.86
C GLY A 85 13.40 -14.99 -2.01
N PHE A 86 12.95 -15.54 -3.11
CA PHE A 86 12.64 -14.82 -4.33
C PHE A 86 11.20 -15.06 -4.74
N SER A 87 10.47 -13.98 -5.00
CA SER A 87 9.09 -14.01 -5.49
C SER A 87 9.03 -13.62 -6.96
N VAL A 88 8.13 -14.26 -7.69
CA VAL A 88 7.80 -13.90 -9.07
C VAL A 88 6.35 -13.39 -9.05
N PRO A 89 6.13 -12.08 -9.00
CA PRO A 89 4.81 -11.52 -9.20
C PRO A 89 4.46 -11.60 -10.69
N MET A 90 3.30 -12.16 -11.01
CA MET A 90 2.75 -12.08 -12.35
C MET A 90 1.59 -11.08 -12.33
N ALA A 91 1.54 -10.22 -13.36
CA ALA A 91 0.42 -9.32 -13.53
C ALA A 91 -0.89 -10.15 -13.68
N PRO A 92 -1.98 -9.79 -13.01
CA PRO A 92 -3.23 -10.51 -13.15
C PRO A 92 -3.79 -10.38 -14.57
N GLU A 93 -4.32 -11.47 -15.09
CA GLU A 93 -4.99 -11.51 -16.39
C GLU A 93 -6.45 -11.95 -16.20
N GLY A 94 -7.40 -11.10 -16.60
CA GLY A 94 -8.83 -11.43 -16.54
C GLY A 94 -9.36 -11.76 -15.14
N GLY A 95 -8.74 -11.24 -14.07
CA GLY A 95 -9.11 -11.55 -12.69
C GLY A 95 -8.48 -12.83 -12.14
N GLU A 96 -7.54 -13.43 -12.86
CA GLU A 96 -6.71 -14.53 -12.39
C GLU A 96 -5.33 -14.01 -12.00
N LEU A 97 -4.84 -14.36 -10.81
CA LEU A 97 -3.54 -14.00 -10.29
C LEU A 97 -2.75 -15.25 -9.93
N VAL A 98 -1.53 -15.35 -10.43
CA VAL A 98 -0.56 -16.37 -10.03
C VAL A 98 0.59 -15.69 -9.29
N PHE A 99 0.90 -16.21 -8.10
CA PHE A 99 2.02 -15.76 -7.30
C PHE A 99 2.89 -16.95 -6.91
N ALA A 100 4.16 -16.89 -7.24
CA ALA A 100 5.12 -17.93 -6.93
C ALA A 100 6.27 -17.38 -6.07
N HIS A 101 6.74 -18.21 -5.15
CA HIS A 101 7.87 -17.90 -4.27
C HIS A 101 8.74 -19.13 -4.06
N THR A 102 10.04 -18.91 -3.92
CA THR A 102 11.00 -19.97 -3.57
C THR A 102 12.08 -19.46 -2.63
N LYS A 103 12.47 -20.27 -1.68
CA LYS A 103 13.66 -20.03 -0.85
C LYS A 103 14.92 -20.16 -1.72
N ILE A 104 16.02 -19.58 -1.28
CA ILE A 104 17.30 -19.58 -2.00
C ILE A 104 18.36 -20.27 -1.13
N GLY A 105 19.16 -21.11 -1.76
CA GLY A 105 20.29 -21.80 -1.12
C GLY A 105 19.92 -23.12 -0.45
N LYS A 106 20.85 -23.70 0.30
CA LYS A 106 20.65 -24.97 1.03
C LYS A 106 20.06 -24.70 2.41
N VAL A 107 18.78 -24.38 2.47
CA VAL A 107 18.02 -24.11 3.69
C VAL A 107 16.87 -25.09 3.81
N ALA A 108 16.42 -25.38 5.03
CA ALA A 108 15.26 -26.25 5.26
C ALA A 108 13.97 -25.58 4.80
N GLY A 109 12.99 -26.38 4.37
CA GLY A 109 11.65 -25.92 4.12
C GLY A 109 10.89 -25.61 5.42
N GLU A 110 9.79 -24.88 5.29
CA GLU A 110 8.93 -24.52 6.43
C GLU A 110 7.94 -25.65 6.74
N ASN A 111 7.57 -25.77 8.01
CA ASN A 111 6.67 -26.80 8.53
C ASN A 111 5.56 -26.20 9.38
N GLY A 112 4.42 -26.89 9.43
CA GLY A 112 3.28 -26.52 10.28
C GLY A 112 2.43 -25.42 9.66
N ARG A 113 2.11 -24.41 10.47
CA ARG A 113 1.34 -23.25 10.03
C ARG A 113 2.27 -22.17 9.47
N VAL A 114 2.07 -21.80 8.21
CA VAL A 114 2.94 -20.85 7.52
C VAL A 114 2.07 -19.82 6.78
N VAL A 115 2.36 -18.55 6.98
CA VAL A 115 1.85 -17.49 6.12
C VAL A 115 2.63 -17.54 4.81
N LEU A 116 1.97 -17.90 3.72
CA LEU A 116 2.61 -18.02 2.41
C LEU A 116 2.75 -16.65 1.75
N ALA A 117 1.64 -15.93 1.64
CA ALA A 117 1.61 -14.65 0.95
C ALA A 117 0.64 -13.67 1.61
N THR A 118 0.94 -12.38 1.49
CA THR A 118 0.03 -11.27 1.70
C THR A 118 -0.16 -10.54 0.38
N LEU A 119 -1.41 -10.45 -0.08
CA LEU A 119 -1.80 -9.80 -1.32
C LEU A 119 -2.55 -8.52 -0.99
N THR A 120 -2.19 -7.43 -1.62
CA THR A 120 -2.87 -6.15 -1.46
C THR A 120 -3.78 -5.90 -2.65
N PHE A 121 -5.05 -5.61 -2.36
CA PHE A 121 -6.03 -5.19 -3.36
C PHE A 121 -6.60 -3.84 -2.96
N GLU A 122 -7.03 -3.07 -3.94
CA GLU A 122 -7.82 -1.86 -3.76
C GLU A 122 -9.27 -2.13 -4.15
N ALA A 123 -10.21 -1.71 -3.34
CA ALA A 123 -11.62 -1.77 -3.65
C ALA A 123 -11.99 -0.65 -4.64
N ILE A 124 -12.42 -1.01 -5.85
CA ILE A 124 -12.75 -0.05 -6.92
C ILE A 124 -14.21 -0.11 -7.35
N GLY A 125 -14.93 -1.15 -6.98
CA GLY A 125 -16.32 -1.35 -7.41
C GLY A 125 -17.34 -0.70 -6.48
N THR A 126 -18.43 -0.23 -7.05
CA THR A 126 -19.56 0.42 -6.35
C THR A 126 -20.80 -0.45 -6.21
N SER A 127 -20.75 -1.73 -6.64
CA SER A 127 -21.91 -2.63 -6.55
C SER A 127 -22.17 -3.06 -5.10
N ASN A 128 -23.44 -3.26 -4.77
CA ASN A 128 -23.88 -3.71 -3.44
C ASN A 128 -23.74 -5.22 -3.24
N ASP A 129 -23.35 -5.98 -4.27
CA ASP A 129 -23.19 -7.42 -4.15
C ASP A 129 -21.83 -7.78 -3.56
N PRO A 130 -21.73 -8.82 -2.73
CA PRO A 130 -20.43 -9.35 -2.29
C PRO A 130 -19.57 -9.76 -3.47
N THR A 131 -18.27 -9.48 -3.41
CA THR A 131 -17.27 -10.07 -4.30
C THR A 131 -16.48 -11.15 -3.58
N ALA A 132 -15.82 -12.02 -4.32
CA ALA A 132 -15.03 -13.09 -3.73
C ALA A 132 -13.60 -13.07 -4.23
N ILE A 133 -12.69 -13.42 -3.32
CA ILE A 133 -11.33 -13.84 -3.65
C ILE A 133 -11.28 -15.34 -3.37
N GLU A 134 -10.90 -16.14 -4.36
CA GLU A 134 -10.86 -17.58 -4.24
C GLU A 134 -9.45 -18.12 -4.52
N LEU A 135 -8.89 -18.88 -3.58
CA LEU A 135 -7.70 -19.67 -3.81
C LEU A 135 -8.10 -20.95 -4.56
N LYS A 136 -7.77 -21.02 -5.82
CA LYS A 136 -8.13 -22.15 -6.71
C LYS A 136 -7.12 -23.28 -6.66
N GLN A 137 -5.85 -22.95 -6.53
CA GLN A 137 -4.77 -23.93 -6.57
C GLN A 137 -3.63 -23.50 -5.66
N ALA A 138 -3.02 -24.50 -5.01
CA ALA A 138 -1.74 -24.36 -4.35
C ALA A 138 -0.84 -25.51 -4.79
N LYS A 139 0.36 -25.19 -5.24
CA LYS A 139 1.43 -26.14 -5.52
C LYS A 139 2.54 -25.89 -4.53
N LEU A 140 2.92 -26.90 -3.77
CA LEU A 140 3.98 -26.84 -2.79
C LEU A 140 5.19 -27.62 -3.31
N VAL A 141 6.38 -27.03 -3.15
CA VAL A 141 7.66 -27.63 -3.55
C VAL A 141 8.50 -27.83 -2.30
N LYS A 142 9.00 -29.04 -2.10
CA LYS A 142 9.87 -29.41 -0.99
C LYS A 142 11.34 -29.05 -1.26
N SER A 143 12.17 -29.14 -0.25
CA SER A 143 13.61 -28.92 -0.37
C SER A 143 14.33 -29.94 -1.26
N ASP A 144 13.75 -31.13 -1.46
CA ASP A 144 14.20 -32.14 -2.42
C ASP A 144 13.66 -31.92 -3.86
N LEU A 145 12.99 -30.80 -4.10
CA LEU A 145 12.35 -30.40 -5.37
C LEU A 145 11.13 -31.26 -5.78
N THR A 146 10.64 -32.14 -4.92
CA THR A 146 9.36 -32.80 -5.16
C THR A 146 8.21 -31.82 -4.97
N ALA A 147 7.18 -31.95 -5.79
CA ALA A 147 6.02 -31.07 -5.75
C ALA A 147 4.75 -31.84 -5.38
N THR A 148 3.88 -31.18 -4.61
CA THR A 148 2.55 -31.66 -4.26
C THR A 148 1.51 -30.58 -4.58
N ASN A 149 0.28 -31.00 -4.91
CA ASN A 149 -0.83 -30.12 -5.22
C ASN A 149 -1.99 -30.41 -4.25
N PRO A 150 -1.92 -29.97 -3.00
CA PRO A 150 -3.02 -30.15 -2.06
C PRO A 150 -4.28 -29.39 -2.52
N VAL A 151 -5.44 -29.87 -2.09
CA VAL A 151 -6.72 -29.22 -2.43
C VAL A 151 -6.77 -27.83 -1.81
N ALA A 152 -7.02 -26.81 -2.61
CA ALA A 152 -7.00 -25.41 -2.21
C ALA A 152 -8.24 -24.67 -2.76
N ASN A 153 -9.43 -25.14 -2.45
CA ASN A 153 -10.67 -24.44 -2.81
C ASN A 153 -11.14 -23.62 -1.61
N VAL A 154 -10.54 -22.46 -1.39
CA VAL A 154 -10.89 -21.56 -0.30
C VAL A 154 -11.46 -20.27 -0.86
N LYS A 155 -12.64 -19.90 -0.39
CA LYS A 155 -13.33 -18.68 -0.79
C LYS A 155 -13.38 -17.70 0.37
N LEU A 156 -12.96 -16.48 0.12
CA LEU A 156 -13.12 -15.33 1.00
C LEU A 156 -14.14 -14.39 0.37
N SER A 157 -15.16 -14.02 1.11
CA SER A 157 -16.13 -13.01 0.67
C SER A 157 -15.67 -11.63 1.16
N VAL A 158 -15.50 -10.71 0.22
CA VAL A 158 -15.35 -9.28 0.51
C VAL A 158 -16.74 -8.68 0.33
N LEU A 159 -17.30 -8.22 1.42
CA LEU A 159 -18.64 -7.62 1.42
C LEU A 159 -18.60 -6.30 0.64
N PRO A 160 -19.71 -5.86 0.06
CA PRO A 160 -19.76 -4.53 -0.49
C PRO A 160 -19.35 -3.57 0.63
N ALA A 161 -18.56 -2.56 0.26
CA ALA A 161 -18.43 -1.42 1.12
C ALA A 161 -19.82 -1.09 1.62
N ASP A 162 -20.01 -0.97 2.94
CA ASP A 162 -21.20 -0.28 3.37
C ASP A 162 -21.22 1.00 2.57
N ILE A 163 -22.25 1.19 1.75
CA ILE A 163 -22.49 2.46 1.05
C ILE A 163 -23.00 3.51 2.04
N THR A 164 -22.44 3.55 3.18
CA THR A 164 -22.10 4.81 3.80
C THR A 164 -20.85 5.21 3.01
N PRO A 165 -20.96 6.19 2.11
CA PRO A 165 -19.76 6.80 1.54
C PRO A 165 -18.83 7.06 2.72
N PRO A 166 -17.51 6.81 2.62
CA PRO A 166 -16.57 7.15 3.70
C PRO A 166 -17.04 8.51 4.17
N PRO A 167 -17.23 8.74 5.50
CA PRO A 167 -17.98 9.90 5.99
C PRO A 167 -17.58 11.04 5.08
N THR A 168 -18.52 11.45 4.21
CA THR A 168 -18.20 12.38 3.13
C THR A 168 -17.73 13.58 3.89
N VAL A 169 -16.40 13.73 3.92
CA VAL A 169 -15.81 14.92 4.50
C VAL A 169 -16.27 16.00 3.55
N SER A 170 -17.45 16.53 3.83
CA SER A 170 -18.01 17.61 3.04
C SER A 170 -17.57 18.90 3.69
N PHE A 171 -17.19 19.82 2.85
CA PHE A 171 -16.80 21.15 3.28
C PHE A 171 -17.85 22.15 2.80
N THR A 172 -18.22 23.08 3.68
CA THR A 172 -19.32 24.04 3.43
C THR A 172 -19.00 25.06 2.34
N ASP A 173 -17.73 25.20 1.97
CA ASP A 173 -17.24 26.17 0.99
C ASP A 173 -16.83 25.54 -0.35
N LEU A 174 -17.23 24.30 -0.60
CA LEU A 174 -16.94 23.59 -1.86
C LEU A 174 -18.13 23.50 -2.81
N ASP A 175 -19.28 24.10 -2.50
CA ASP A 175 -20.42 24.06 -3.38
C ASP A 175 -20.08 24.71 -4.73
N ASN A 176 -20.26 23.92 -5.83
CA ASN A 176 -19.89 24.28 -7.19
C ASN A 176 -18.39 24.55 -7.42
N HIS A 177 -17.50 24.19 -6.48
CA HIS A 177 -16.05 24.31 -6.69
C HIS A 177 -15.56 23.21 -7.64
N TRP A 178 -14.70 23.58 -8.60
CA TRP A 178 -14.19 22.67 -9.64
C TRP A 178 -13.43 21.45 -9.06
N ALA A 179 -12.80 21.58 -7.91
CA ALA A 179 -12.03 20.52 -7.25
C ALA A 179 -12.79 19.88 -6.08
N LYS A 180 -14.12 20.00 -5.99
CA LYS A 180 -14.89 19.48 -4.86
C LYS A 180 -14.64 17.98 -4.65
N GLN A 181 -14.78 17.20 -5.73
CA GLN A 181 -14.65 15.74 -5.65
C GLN A 181 -13.23 15.32 -5.24
N GLU A 182 -12.22 15.96 -5.82
CA GLU A 182 -10.82 15.70 -5.52
C GLU A 182 -10.48 16.07 -4.07
N ILE A 183 -10.96 17.20 -3.56
CA ILE A 183 -10.73 17.63 -2.18
C ILE A 183 -11.41 16.68 -1.20
N GLU A 184 -12.66 16.28 -1.45
CA GLU A 184 -13.40 15.33 -0.63
C GLU A 184 -12.71 13.94 -0.65
N ARG A 185 -12.21 13.50 -1.81
CA ARG A 185 -11.39 12.28 -1.95
C ARG A 185 -10.10 12.37 -1.14
N ALA A 186 -9.36 13.47 -1.26
CA ALA A 186 -8.11 13.70 -0.53
C ALA A 186 -8.30 13.70 0.98
N ALA A 187 -9.39 14.27 1.46
CA ALA A 187 -9.75 14.25 2.88
C ALA A 187 -10.16 12.84 3.33
N GLY A 188 -10.86 12.07 2.50
CA GLY A 188 -11.15 10.66 2.72
C GLY A 188 -9.89 9.79 2.80
N LEU A 189 -8.87 10.09 2.01
CA LEU A 189 -7.54 9.46 2.05
C LEU A 189 -6.68 9.93 3.25
N GLY A 190 -7.09 10.97 3.97
CA GLY A 190 -6.47 11.41 5.22
C GLY A 190 -5.22 12.27 5.08
N PHE A 191 -4.76 12.61 3.87
CA PHE A 191 -3.58 13.45 3.71
C PHE A 191 -3.86 14.95 3.83
N VAL A 192 -5.14 15.36 3.75
CA VAL A 192 -5.58 16.74 4.02
C VAL A 192 -6.73 16.76 5.01
N ASN A 193 -6.84 17.85 5.77
CA ASN A 193 -7.94 18.11 6.68
C ASN A 193 -8.55 19.48 6.37
N GLY A 194 -9.85 19.63 6.66
CA GLY A 194 -10.49 20.94 6.72
C GLY A 194 -10.16 21.72 7.99
N TYR A 195 -10.79 22.86 8.12
CA TYR A 195 -10.71 23.70 9.30
C TYR A 195 -11.84 23.35 10.30
N PRO A 196 -11.68 23.70 11.59
CA PRO A 196 -12.70 23.41 12.60
C PRO A 196 -14.07 24.03 12.35
N ASP A 197 -14.15 25.04 11.48
CA ASP A 197 -15.39 25.69 11.06
C ASP A 197 -16.13 24.93 9.94
N GLY A 198 -15.62 23.76 9.53
CA GLY A 198 -16.20 22.95 8.46
C GLY A 198 -15.86 23.42 7.06
N THR A 199 -14.93 24.37 6.90
CA THR A 199 -14.44 24.84 5.58
C THR A 199 -13.15 24.13 5.16
N PHE A 200 -12.88 24.10 3.85
CA PHE A 200 -11.60 23.67 3.28
C PHE A 200 -10.69 24.85 2.90
N ARG A 201 -11.29 25.96 2.53
CA ARG A 201 -10.63 27.18 2.04
C ARG A 201 -9.81 26.91 0.76
N PRO A 202 -10.45 26.43 -0.32
CA PRO A 202 -9.77 25.94 -1.52
C PRO A 202 -8.94 27.01 -2.24
N GLN A 203 -9.34 28.29 -2.12
CA GLN A 203 -8.68 29.42 -2.77
C GLN A 203 -7.51 30.01 -1.95
N ASN A 204 -7.32 29.58 -0.70
CA ASN A 204 -6.19 30.04 0.08
C ASN A 204 -4.90 29.55 -0.53
N ASN A 205 -3.87 30.39 -0.52
CA ASN A 205 -2.53 29.99 -0.90
C ASN A 205 -1.92 29.05 0.15
N VAL A 206 -1.05 28.16 -0.28
CA VAL A 206 -0.39 27.15 0.55
C VAL A 206 1.05 27.57 0.80
N THR A 207 1.51 27.41 2.03
CA THR A 207 2.93 27.58 2.36
C THR A 207 3.74 26.34 1.97
N ARG A 208 5.05 26.48 1.86
CA ARG A 208 5.95 25.35 1.55
C ARG A 208 5.87 24.26 2.62
N ALA A 209 5.77 24.64 3.89
CA ALA A 209 5.61 23.68 4.98
C ALA A 209 4.29 22.90 4.86
N GLU A 210 3.16 23.57 4.58
CA GLU A 210 1.88 22.91 4.39
C GLU A 210 1.90 21.95 3.22
N PHE A 211 2.50 22.34 2.09
CA PHE A 211 2.58 21.49 0.91
C PHE A 211 3.42 20.22 1.16
N ILE A 212 4.55 20.36 1.87
CA ILE A 212 5.39 19.21 2.22
C ILE A 212 4.68 18.26 3.16
N VAL A 213 3.92 18.78 4.15
CA VAL A 213 3.12 17.91 5.03
C VAL A 213 2.05 17.15 4.26
N MET A 214 1.43 17.79 3.23
CA MET A 214 0.47 17.09 2.37
C MET A 214 1.15 15.96 1.56
N ILE A 215 2.30 16.21 0.92
CA ILE A 215 3.06 15.17 0.20
C ILE A 215 3.50 14.06 1.15
N ALA A 216 4.10 14.39 2.28
CA ALA A 216 4.61 13.39 3.22
C ALA A 216 3.51 12.44 3.71
N ARG A 217 2.32 12.98 3.98
CA ARG A 217 1.15 12.17 4.35
C ARG A 217 0.62 11.34 3.18
N ALA A 218 0.51 11.93 1.99
CA ALA A 218 0.00 11.25 0.82
C ALA A 218 0.87 10.06 0.38
N MET A 219 2.18 10.17 0.57
CA MET A 219 3.15 9.13 0.24
C MET A 219 3.55 8.27 1.46
N GLU A 220 2.92 8.49 2.61
CA GLU A 220 3.24 7.77 3.85
C GLU A 220 4.75 7.75 4.14
N LEU A 221 5.41 8.91 3.90
CA LEU A 221 6.85 9.00 4.11
C LEU A 221 7.18 8.70 5.56
N THR A 222 8.05 7.71 5.75
CA THR A 222 8.57 7.35 7.07
C THR A 222 10.09 7.41 7.03
N SER A 223 10.70 7.98 8.05
CA SER A 223 12.15 8.06 8.08
C SER A 223 12.75 6.65 8.19
N LYS A 224 13.51 6.27 7.20
CA LYS A 224 14.30 5.01 7.21
C LYS A 224 15.59 5.13 8.00
N GLY A 225 15.72 6.17 8.83
CA GLY A 225 16.95 6.53 9.52
C GLY A 225 17.91 7.28 8.57
N GLY A 226 18.58 8.26 9.06
CA GLY A 226 19.52 9.12 8.36
C GLY A 226 19.65 10.44 9.13
N GLU A 227 20.74 11.15 8.92
CA GLU A 227 20.89 12.50 9.42
C GLU A 227 20.33 13.45 8.36
N ALA A 228 19.26 14.18 8.74
CA ALA A 228 18.78 15.29 7.92
C ALA A 228 19.79 16.44 8.00
N PHE A 229 19.91 17.18 6.90
CA PHE A 229 20.70 18.43 6.94
C PHE A 229 19.97 19.47 7.78
N ASP A 230 20.71 20.19 8.57
CA ASP A 230 20.16 21.34 9.30
C ASP A 230 19.94 22.49 8.31
N PHE A 231 18.68 22.87 8.12
CA PHE A 231 18.38 24.11 7.40
C PHE A 231 18.77 25.31 8.23
N ALA A 232 19.32 26.35 7.60
CA ALA A 232 19.76 27.59 8.27
C ALA A 232 18.59 28.30 9.00
N ASP A 233 17.36 28.02 8.60
CA ASP A 233 16.13 28.53 9.18
C ASP A 233 15.32 27.44 9.92
N LEU A 234 15.98 26.44 10.50
CA LEU A 234 15.35 25.31 11.21
C LEU A 234 14.37 25.80 12.29
N ASP A 235 14.73 26.85 13.01
CA ASP A 235 13.89 27.43 14.08
C ASP A 235 12.59 28.06 13.54
N ALA A 236 12.55 28.44 12.28
CA ALA A 236 11.36 28.95 11.61
C ALA A 236 10.40 27.84 11.16
N ILE A 237 10.83 26.57 11.16
CA ILE A 237 9.98 25.43 10.81
C ILE A 237 9.06 25.13 11.98
N PRO A 238 7.73 25.24 11.80
CA PRO A 238 6.77 24.94 12.87
C PRO A 238 6.90 23.50 13.36
N ASP A 239 6.70 23.24 14.64
CA ASP A 239 6.84 21.91 15.25
C ASP A 239 5.97 20.86 14.57
N TRP A 240 4.76 21.21 14.12
CA TRP A 240 3.86 20.31 13.42
C TRP A 240 4.38 19.89 12.04
N ALA A 241 5.28 20.64 11.42
CA ALA A 241 5.82 20.36 10.09
C ALA A 241 7.21 19.69 10.14
N ARG A 242 7.95 19.82 11.25
CA ARG A 242 9.34 19.32 11.38
C ARG A 242 9.49 17.85 10.98
N PRO A 243 8.65 16.90 11.46
CA PRO A 243 8.79 15.50 11.07
C PRO A 243 8.68 15.32 9.56
N SER A 244 7.65 15.89 8.94
CA SER A 244 7.40 15.77 7.50
C SER A 244 8.49 16.46 6.65
N VAL A 245 9.03 17.57 7.10
CA VAL A 245 10.15 18.26 6.43
C VAL A 245 11.41 17.40 6.48
N THR A 246 11.71 16.80 7.63
CA THR A 246 12.84 15.87 7.78
C THR A 246 12.69 14.65 6.87
N GLU A 247 11.54 14.02 6.88
CA GLU A 247 11.24 12.83 6.05
C GLU A 247 11.33 13.15 4.55
N ALA A 248 10.75 14.28 4.14
CA ALA A 248 10.81 14.72 2.74
C ALA A 248 12.23 15.08 2.28
N GLN A 249 13.07 15.59 3.18
CA GLN A 249 14.48 15.83 2.91
C GLN A 249 15.26 14.52 2.75
N LEU A 250 15.08 13.58 3.66
CA LEU A 250 15.71 12.25 3.59
C LEU A 250 15.26 11.45 2.36
N ALA A 251 14.01 11.65 1.92
CA ALA A 251 13.47 11.07 0.69
C ALA A 251 13.92 11.82 -0.59
N GLY A 252 14.66 12.92 -0.46
CA GLY A 252 15.12 13.71 -1.63
C GLY A 252 14.03 14.56 -2.30
N VAL A 253 12.85 14.68 -1.69
CA VAL A 253 11.73 15.49 -2.19
C VAL A 253 12.09 16.98 -2.14
N ILE A 254 12.79 17.39 -1.10
CA ILE A 254 13.28 18.75 -0.91
C ILE A 254 14.80 18.79 -0.71
N THR A 255 15.40 19.86 -1.21
CA THR A 255 16.84 20.14 -1.08
C THR A 255 17.15 21.48 -0.43
N GLY A 256 16.12 22.28 -0.15
CA GLY A 256 16.28 23.67 0.28
C GLY A 256 16.69 24.63 -0.86
N TYR A 257 16.98 25.85 -0.48
CA TYR A 257 17.51 26.89 -1.36
C TYR A 257 19.05 26.94 -1.30
N GLU A 258 19.67 27.64 -2.25
CA GLU A 258 21.12 27.79 -2.33
C GLU A 258 21.74 28.43 -1.07
N ASP A 259 20.97 29.23 -0.33
CA ASP A 259 21.37 29.83 0.93
C ASP A 259 21.23 28.90 2.16
N GLY A 260 20.91 27.64 1.91
CA GLY A 260 20.71 26.63 2.95
C GLY A 260 19.38 26.73 3.69
N THR A 261 18.46 27.61 3.29
CA THR A 261 17.14 27.76 3.96
C THR A 261 16.08 26.85 3.36
N PHE A 262 15.08 26.49 4.13
CA PHE A 262 13.85 25.81 3.68
C PHE A 262 12.71 26.80 3.36
N ARG A 263 12.61 27.89 4.08
CA ARG A 263 11.57 28.93 3.97
C ARG A 263 10.15 28.39 4.22
N PRO A 264 9.86 27.86 5.38
CA PRO A 264 8.61 27.13 5.67
C PRO A 264 7.35 27.98 5.46
N ASN A 265 7.40 29.25 5.79
CA ASN A 265 6.28 30.18 5.74
C ASN A 265 6.10 30.88 4.38
N GLN A 266 7.04 30.69 3.45
CA GLN A 266 6.91 31.24 2.11
C GLN A 266 5.79 30.52 1.37
N LEU A 267 4.95 31.26 0.64
CA LEU A 267 3.95 30.67 -0.24
C LEU A 267 4.66 29.87 -1.36
N ILE A 268 4.23 28.64 -1.56
CA ILE A 268 4.80 27.81 -2.61
C ILE A 268 4.26 28.26 -3.98
N ASN A 269 5.16 28.35 -4.97
CA ASN A 269 4.76 28.63 -6.34
C ASN A 269 4.60 27.35 -7.16
N ARG A 270 3.98 27.49 -8.33
CA ARG A 270 3.69 26.36 -9.23
C ARG A 270 4.94 25.63 -9.71
N THR A 271 6.04 26.34 -9.93
CA THR A 271 7.33 25.76 -10.33
C THR A 271 7.88 24.85 -9.24
N GLU A 272 7.87 25.32 -8.00
CA GLU A 272 8.35 24.58 -6.85
C GLU A 272 7.51 23.33 -6.59
N MET A 273 6.18 23.45 -6.70
CA MET A 273 5.28 22.29 -6.58
C MET A 273 5.59 21.21 -7.63
N ALA A 274 5.75 21.60 -8.90
CA ALA A 274 6.07 20.65 -9.98
C ALA A 274 7.38 19.92 -9.70
N ALA A 275 8.43 20.64 -9.28
CA ALA A 275 9.71 20.03 -8.96
C ALA A 275 9.63 19.07 -7.76
N MET A 276 8.91 19.43 -6.69
CA MET A 276 8.75 18.57 -5.52
C MET A 276 7.98 17.29 -5.84
N VAL A 277 6.92 17.37 -6.63
CA VAL A 277 6.14 16.19 -7.04
C VAL A 277 6.97 15.25 -7.91
N MET A 278 7.76 15.76 -8.86
CA MET A 278 8.63 14.93 -9.70
C MET A 278 9.70 14.21 -8.86
N ARG A 279 10.27 14.90 -7.87
CA ARG A 279 11.23 14.30 -6.93
C ARG A 279 10.55 13.25 -6.02
N ALA A 280 9.34 13.51 -5.58
CA ALA A 280 8.56 12.56 -4.78
C ALA A 280 8.33 11.24 -5.53
N LEU A 281 8.09 11.32 -6.85
CA LEU A 281 7.99 10.14 -7.73
C LEU A 281 9.35 9.50 -8.07
N ASN A 282 10.47 10.00 -7.51
CA ASN A 282 11.83 9.60 -7.88
C ASN A 282 12.12 9.70 -9.39
N MET A 283 11.42 10.56 -10.09
CA MET A 283 11.63 10.79 -11.52
C MET A 283 12.76 11.80 -11.72
N VAL A 284 13.82 11.35 -12.36
CA VAL A 284 14.96 12.20 -12.75
C VAL A 284 14.78 12.59 -14.23
N PRO A 285 14.26 13.80 -14.50
CA PRO A 285 14.01 14.17 -15.89
C PRO A 285 15.32 14.44 -16.65
N ASP A 286 15.30 14.18 -17.97
CA ASP A 286 16.39 14.58 -18.85
C ASP A 286 16.59 16.10 -18.77
N GLN A 287 17.83 16.52 -18.47
CA GLN A 287 18.19 17.92 -18.29
C GLN A 287 18.04 18.77 -19.57
N GLY A 288 17.92 18.13 -20.73
CA GLY A 288 17.66 18.78 -22.01
C GLY A 288 16.18 19.10 -22.28
N LEU A 289 15.24 18.56 -21.47
CA LEU A 289 13.83 18.78 -21.66
C LEU A 289 13.44 20.23 -21.41
N LYS A 290 12.57 20.74 -22.27
CA LYS A 290 11.95 22.09 -22.14
C LYS A 290 10.45 21.97 -22.23
N PRO A 291 9.72 22.70 -21.37
CA PRO A 291 8.26 22.72 -21.43
C PRO A 291 7.76 23.41 -22.71
N THR A 292 6.55 23.07 -23.13
CA THR A 292 5.91 23.62 -24.34
C THR A 292 4.89 24.72 -24.03
N PHE A 293 4.96 25.33 -22.84
CA PHE A 293 4.09 26.43 -22.46
C PHE A 293 4.48 27.74 -23.16
N ALA A 294 3.49 28.59 -23.40
CA ALA A 294 3.71 29.86 -24.09
C ALA A 294 4.62 30.82 -23.30
N ASP A 295 4.72 30.66 -22.00
CA ASP A 295 5.53 31.44 -21.08
C ASP A 295 6.77 30.67 -20.58
N THR A 296 7.28 29.72 -21.36
CA THR A 296 8.46 28.89 -21.01
C THR A 296 9.68 29.73 -20.62
N ASP A 297 9.90 30.86 -21.28
CA ASP A 297 11.01 31.77 -20.97
C ASP A 297 10.92 32.41 -19.59
N SER A 298 9.72 32.41 -18.96
CA SER A 298 9.49 32.88 -17.60
C SER A 298 9.77 31.80 -16.54
N ILE A 299 9.93 30.54 -16.95
CA ILE A 299 10.26 29.43 -16.08
C ILE A 299 11.77 29.44 -15.83
N ALA A 300 12.18 29.35 -14.58
CA ALA A 300 13.62 29.30 -14.26
C ALA A 300 14.28 28.08 -14.93
N ALA A 301 15.46 28.23 -15.49
CA ALA A 301 16.14 27.22 -16.30
C ALA A 301 16.31 25.87 -15.56
N TRP A 302 16.58 25.90 -14.25
CA TRP A 302 16.70 24.69 -13.42
C TRP A 302 15.41 23.86 -13.36
N ALA A 303 14.27 24.52 -13.56
CA ALA A 303 12.95 23.88 -13.44
C ALA A 303 12.40 23.37 -14.77
N HIS A 304 12.99 23.75 -15.91
CA HIS A 304 12.53 23.31 -17.23
C HIS A 304 12.32 21.81 -17.30
N PRO A 305 13.31 20.95 -16.90
CA PRO A 305 13.14 19.50 -16.98
C PRO A 305 11.97 18.98 -16.13
N PHE A 306 11.82 19.52 -14.93
CA PHE A 306 10.75 19.11 -14.02
C PHE A 306 9.36 19.50 -14.52
N VAL A 307 9.22 20.73 -15.01
CA VAL A 307 7.95 21.22 -15.54
C VAL A 307 7.56 20.50 -16.82
N ALA A 308 8.53 20.24 -17.72
CA ALA A 308 8.29 19.48 -18.94
C ALA A 308 7.83 18.06 -18.63
N ALA A 309 8.58 17.33 -17.80
CA ALA A 309 8.25 15.96 -17.45
C ALA A 309 6.93 15.85 -16.68
N ALA A 310 6.63 16.79 -15.78
CA ALA A 310 5.35 16.82 -15.08
C ALA A 310 4.15 17.09 -16.02
N ALA A 311 4.37 17.90 -17.08
CA ALA A 311 3.36 18.14 -18.11
C ALA A 311 3.15 16.90 -19.00
N ASP A 312 4.23 16.28 -19.44
CA ASP A 312 4.19 15.06 -20.27
C ASP A 312 3.54 13.88 -19.52
N ALA A 313 3.77 13.78 -18.21
CA ALA A 313 3.12 12.81 -17.33
C ALA A 313 1.64 13.16 -17.01
N GLY A 314 1.10 14.28 -17.51
CA GLY A 314 -0.26 14.72 -17.23
C GLY A 314 -0.51 15.19 -15.79
N LEU A 315 0.55 15.35 -14.99
CA LEU A 315 0.46 15.79 -13.58
C LEU A 315 0.06 17.27 -13.51
N ILE A 316 0.63 18.09 -14.37
CA ILE A 316 0.33 19.53 -14.45
C ILE A 316 -0.27 19.91 -15.78
N ASN A 317 -1.19 20.86 -15.73
CA ASN A 317 -1.78 21.48 -16.91
C ASN A 317 -1.50 22.99 -16.89
N GLY A 318 -1.46 23.59 -18.09
CA GLY A 318 -1.44 25.03 -18.22
C GLY A 318 -2.74 25.66 -17.71
N ARG A 319 -2.65 26.92 -17.36
CA ARG A 319 -3.82 27.81 -17.25
C ARG A 319 -4.17 28.34 -18.65
N GLY A 320 -5.27 28.96 -18.83
CA GLY A 320 -5.74 29.40 -20.14
C GLY A 320 -4.63 30.00 -21.05
N ASN A 321 -4.77 29.91 -22.35
CA ASN A 321 -3.80 30.35 -23.38
C ASN A 321 -2.45 29.61 -23.35
N ASN A 322 -2.44 28.35 -22.89
CA ASN A 322 -1.24 27.53 -22.75
C ASN A 322 -0.16 28.17 -21.86
N LEU A 323 -0.53 28.88 -20.80
CA LEU A 323 0.41 29.49 -19.85
C LEU A 323 0.62 28.58 -18.65
N PHE A 324 1.86 28.43 -18.23
CA PHE A 324 2.19 27.73 -16.96
C PHE A 324 2.05 28.63 -15.74
N VAL A 325 2.38 29.90 -15.87
CA VAL A 325 2.40 30.93 -14.81
C VAL A 325 3.32 30.53 -13.64
N PRO A 326 4.63 30.41 -13.86
CA PRO A 326 5.58 29.74 -12.94
C PRO A 326 5.64 30.38 -11.54
N ALA A 327 5.55 31.71 -11.45
CA ALA A 327 5.64 32.44 -10.19
C ALA A 327 4.32 32.57 -9.43
N ALA A 328 3.21 32.07 -10.01
CA ALA A 328 1.94 32.13 -9.30
C ALA A 328 1.95 31.25 -8.06
N ASN A 329 1.47 31.80 -6.95
CA ASN A 329 1.26 31.02 -5.74
C ASN A 329 0.20 29.95 -5.99
N ALA A 330 0.42 28.78 -5.41
CA ALA A 330 -0.51 27.66 -5.51
C ALA A 330 -1.63 27.81 -4.49
N THR A 331 -2.85 27.51 -4.91
CA THR A 331 -3.97 27.38 -4.00
C THR A 331 -4.02 26.00 -3.36
N ARG A 332 -4.72 25.86 -2.22
CA ARG A 332 -4.92 24.56 -1.56
C ARG A 332 -5.61 23.56 -2.48
N ALA A 333 -6.57 24.01 -3.30
CA ALA A 333 -7.20 23.15 -4.28
C ALA A 333 -6.21 22.64 -5.34
N GLU A 334 -5.37 23.53 -5.88
CA GLU A 334 -4.34 23.13 -6.87
C GLU A 334 -3.33 22.15 -6.28
N ALA A 335 -2.90 22.39 -5.03
CA ALA A 335 -1.97 21.49 -4.32
C ALA A 335 -2.55 20.09 -4.14
N VAL A 336 -3.80 20.00 -3.68
CA VAL A 336 -4.49 18.71 -3.49
C VAL A 336 -4.65 17.95 -4.81
N VAL A 337 -5.13 18.62 -5.86
CA VAL A 337 -5.33 17.97 -7.16
C VAL A 337 -4.01 17.46 -7.76
N LEU A 338 -2.93 18.22 -7.59
CA LEU A 338 -1.61 17.79 -8.05
C LEU A 338 -1.12 16.56 -7.29
N ILE A 339 -1.27 16.53 -5.97
CA ILE A 339 -0.88 15.38 -5.14
C ILE A 339 -1.72 14.14 -5.49
N LEU A 340 -3.03 14.28 -5.69
CA LEU A 340 -3.87 13.15 -6.13
C LEU A 340 -3.43 12.59 -7.48
N ARG A 341 -3.12 13.45 -8.44
CA ARG A 341 -2.59 13.00 -9.74
C ARG A 341 -1.25 12.28 -9.60
N MET A 342 -0.40 12.74 -8.69
CA MET A 342 0.86 12.08 -8.35
C MET A 342 0.61 10.66 -7.81
N MET A 343 -0.31 10.51 -6.87
CA MET A 343 -0.68 9.19 -6.31
C MET A 343 -1.28 8.27 -7.38
N ASP A 344 -2.19 8.80 -8.20
CA ASP A 344 -2.82 8.04 -9.30
C ASP A 344 -1.79 7.63 -10.37
N PHE A 345 -0.80 8.47 -10.64
CA PHE A 345 0.29 8.17 -11.57
C PHE A 345 1.19 7.05 -11.03
N GLU A 346 1.59 7.12 -9.76
CA GLU A 346 2.40 6.08 -9.10
C GLU A 346 1.70 4.72 -9.08
N SER A 347 0.38 4.73 -8.83
CA SER A 347 -0.42 3.49 -8.78
C SER A 347 -0.63 2.81 -10.15
N ASN A 348 -0.33 3.51 -11.26
CA ASN A 348 -0.51 3.02 -12.63
C ASN A 348 0.82 2.60 -13.29
N GLN A 349 1.95 2.66 -12.59
CA GLN A 349 3.25 2.17 -13.04
C GLN A 349 3.58 0.80 -12.44
#